data_079db7f43512e287f616e33c0c7922cc
#
_entry.id   079db7f43512e287f616e33c0c7922cc
#
_cell.length_a   1.000
_cell.length_b   1.000
_cell.length_c   1.000
_cell.angle_alpha   90.00
_cell.angle_beta   90.00
_cell.angle_gamma   90.00
#
_symmetry.space_group_name_H-M   'P 1'
#
loop_
_entity.id
_entity.type
_entity.pdbx_description
1 polymer ?
#
loop_
_entity_poly.entity_id
_entity_poly.type
_entity_poly.pdbx_seq_one_letter_code
_entity_poly.pdbx_strand_id
1 'polypeptide(L)'
;MLTPWDKVVKLRLDMSGDEAMAVIRDDIHSRLPVVDAEGNPVGMVQIRKFLRTRYKNASVSVKDIMDDIHFVNDDIAIDDLLTAMSNDKTHFSVVLDKDGKTIGIVTIEDILEELVG
;
A
#
# COMPACT_ATOMS: atom_id res chain seq x y z
N MET A 1 7.64 -11.61 -8.04
CA MET A 1 7.17 -10.25 -8.26
C MET A 1 6.09 -9.83 -7.27
N LEU A 2 5.03 -10.60 -7.14
CA LEU A 2 3.93 -10.31 -6.22
C LEU A 2 4.30 -10.65 -4.77
N THR A 3 4.05 -9.73 -3.83
CA THR A 3 4.11 -10.04 -2.41
C THR A 3 2.74 -10.53 -1.97
N PRO A 4 2.62 -11.78 -1.47
CA PRO A 4 1.32 -12.32 -1.05
C PRO A 4 0.66 -11.47 0.02
N TRP A 5 -0.66 -11.34 -0.07
CA TRP A 5 -1.42 -10.45 0.83
C TRP A 5 -1.24 -10.78 2.31
N ASP A 6 -1.13 -12.05 2.67
CA ASP A 6 -0.95 -12.46 4.06
C ASP A 6 0.42 -12.09 4.63
N LYS A 7 1.39 -11.76 3.76
CA LYS A 7 2.73 -11.33 4.17
C LYS A 7 2.92 -9.83 4.16
N VAL A 8 1.92 -9.08 3.69
CA VAL A 8 1.98 -7.63 3.62
C VAL A 8 1.69 -7.04 5.00
N VAL A 9 2.56 -6.14 5.48
CA VAL A 9 2.32 -5.38 6.69
C VAL A 9 1.26 -4.33 6.38
N LYS A 10 0.23 -4.24 7.22
CA LYS A 10 -0.94 -3.38 6.99
C LYS A 10 -1.24 -2.53 8.19
N LEU A 11 -1.86 -1.38 7.94
CA LEU A 11 -2.48 -0.56 8.98
C LEU A 11 -4.00 -0.76 8.91
N ARG A 12 -4.68 -0.54 10.02
CA ARG A 12 -6.15 -0.57 10.03
C ARG A 12 -6.69 0.86 9.96
N LEU A 13 -7.81 1.00 9.28
CA LEU A 13 -8.47 2.30 9.12
C LEU A 13 -8.81 2.95 10.46
N ASP A 14 -9.10 2.16 11.48
CA ASP A 14 -9.50 2.64 12.81
C ASP A 14 -8.32 2.95 13.74
N MET A 15 -7.08 2.78 13.28
CA MET A 15 -5.90 3.03 14.12
C MET A 15 -5.71 4.51 14.43
N SER A 16 -5.37 4.77 15.71
CA SER A 16 -4.85 6.07 16.13
C SER A 16 -3.40 6.22 15.62
N GLY A 17 -2.87 7.43 15.73
CA GLY A 17 -1.46 7.66 15.39
C GLY A 17 -0.52 6.83 16.25
N ASP A 18 -0.82 6.65 17.55
CA ASP A 18 0.01 5.85 18.44
C ASP A 18 0.01 4.37 18.04
N GLU A 19 -1.17 3.83 17.68
CA GLU A 19 -1.29 2.45 17.23
C GLU A 19 -0.54 2.22 15.92
N ALA A 20 -0.65 3.18 14.98
CA ALA A 20 0.08 3.12 13.71
C ALA A 20 1.59 3.16 13.94
N MET A 21 2.07 4.01 14.86
CA MET A 21 3.49 4.08 15.19
C MET A 21 4.05 2.77 15.72
N ALA A 22 3.25 2.01 16.47
CA ALA A 22 3.68 0.71 16.98
C ALA A 22 3.96 -0.28 15.83
N VAL A 23 3.20 -0.20 14.74
CA VAL A 23 3.43 -1.00 13.53
C VAL A 23 4.62 -0.47 12.73
N ILE A 24 4.64 0.84 12.48
CA ILE A 24 5.64 1.50 11.64
C ILE A 24 7.04 1.37 12.22
N ARG A 25 7.17 1.40 13.54
CA ARG A 25 8.47 1.35 14.23
C ARG A 25 9.28 0.11 13.85
N ASP A 26 8.61 -1.01 13.63
CA ASP A 26 9.24 -2.28 13.33
C ASP A 26 9.26 -2.61 11.84
N ASP A 27 8.83 -1.67 10.99
CA ASP A 27 8.71 -1.87 9.55
C ASP A 27 9.65 -0.96 8.78
N ILE A 28 10.11 -1.44 7.63
CA ILE A 28 11.08 -0.71 6.79
C ILE A 28 10.47 -0.15 5.50
N HIS A 29 9.21 -0.43 5.23
CA HIS A 29 8.59 -0.01 3.97
C HIS A 29 8.23 1.48 4.01
N SER A 30 8.27 2.11 2.84
CA SER A 30 7.95 3.54 2.70
C SER A 30 6.45 3.80 2.65
N ARG A 31 5.67 2.78 2.31
CA ARG A 31 4.22 2.86 2.15
C ARG A 31 3.59 1.59 2.68
N LEU A 32 2.48 1.73 3.40
CA LEU A 32 1.73 0.60 3.92
C LEU A 32 0.27 0.69 3.49
N PRO A 33 -0.33 -0.42 3.05
CA PRO A 33 -1.76 -0.41 2.76
C PRO A 33 -2.58 -0.32 4.04
N VAL A 34 -3.75 0.26 3.91
CA VAL A 34 -4.73 0.40 5.01
C VAL A 34 -5.92 -0.49 4.68
N VAL A 35 -6.36 -1.25 5.68
CA VAL A 35 -7.50 -2.16 5.53
C VAL A 35 -8.66 -1.73 6.44
N ASP A 36 -9.88 -2.08 6.03
CA ASP A 36 -11.08 -1.87 6.83
C ASP A 36 -11.25 -3.01 7.85
N ALA A 37 -12.41 -3.03 8.55
CA ALA A 37 -12.69 -4.03 9.56
C ALA A 37 -12.79 -5.46 9.01
N GLU A 38 -13.10 -5.59 7.72
CA GLU A 38 -13.19 -6.88 7.03
C GLU A 38 -11.86 -7.32 6.42
N GLY A 39 -10.82 -6.50 6.56
CA GLY A 39 -9.50 -6.80 6.01
C GLY A 39 -9.33 -6.42 4.55
N ASN A 40 -10.26 -5.66 3.96
CA ASN A 40 -10.17 -5.21 2.58
C ASN A 40 -9.33 -3.94 2.47
N PRO A 41 -8.46 -3.83 1.44
CA PRO A 41 -7.66 -2.62 1.26
C PRO A 41 -8.55 -1.44 0.85
N VAL A 42 -8.40 -0.32 1.56
CA VAL A 42 -9.20 0.89 1.34
C VAL A 42 -8.34 2.12 1.07
N GLY A 43 -7.02 2.02 1.24
CA GLY A 43 -6.12 3.14 1.00
C GLY A 43 -4.70 2.75 1.35
N MET A 44 -3.83 3.75 1.38
CA MET A 44 -2.44 3.55 1.79
C MET A 44 -1.93 4.76 2.56
N VAL A 45 -0.91 4.55 3.38
CA VAL A 45 -0.24 5.62 4.11
C VAL A 45 1.21 5.69 3.65
N GLN A 46 1.64 6.89 3.27
CA GLN A 46 3.05 7.19 3.04
C GLN A 46 3.68 7.48 4.40
N ILE A 47 4.64 6.66 4.79
CA ILE A 47 5.21 6.71 6.15
C ILE A 47 5.86 8.07 6.43
N ARG A 48 6.62 8.61 5.47
CA ARG A 48 7.28 9.90 5.64
C ARG A 48 6.26 11.02 5.87
N LYS A 49 5.16 11.03 5.10
CA LYS A 49 4.10 12.01 5.24
C LYS A 49 3.43 11.89 6.62
N PHE A 50 3.18 10.65 7.06
CA PHE A 50 2.60 10.39 8.37
C PHE A 50 3.49 10.94 9.49
N LEU A 51 4.78 10.67 9.44
CA LEU A 51 5.72 11.14 10.47
C LEU A 51 5.79 12.66 10.53
N ARG A 52 5.82 13.33 9.37
CA ARG A 52 5.81 14.81 9.32
C ARG A 52 4.54 15.39 9.89
N THR A 53 3.40 14.81 9.54
CA THR A 53 2.10 15.28 10.01
C THR A 53 1.97 15.07 11.51
N ARG A 54 2.40 13.91 11.99
CA ARG A 54 2.37 13.59 13.43
C ARG A 54 3.26 14.53 14.25
N TYR A 55 4.39 14.93 13.70
CA TYR A 55 5.28 15.90 14.36
C TYR A 55 4.54 17.22 14.64
N LYS A 56 3.70 17.65 13.71
CA LYS A 56 2.93 18.91 13.84
C LYS A 56 1.63 18.72 14.63
N ASN A 57 1.05 17.53 14.57
CA ASN A 57 -0.23 17.22 15.20
C ASN A 57 -0.21 15.78 15.72
N ALA A 58 0.05 15.61 17.01
CA ALA A 58 0.20 14.30 17.65
C ALA A 58 -1.11 13.48 17.63
N SER A 59 -2.25 14.12 17.40
CA SER A 59 -3.54 13.43 17.37
C SER A 59 -3.96 12.94 15.98
N VAL A 60 -3.08 13.06 14.96
CA VAL A 60 -3.37 12.56 13.63
C VAL A 60 -3.60 11.03 13.66
N SER A 61 -4.63 10.57 12.97
CA SER A 61 -4.95 9.15 12.85
C SER A 61 -4.66 8.64 11.44
N VAL A 62 -4.71 7.32 11.25
CA VAL A 62 -4.54 6.70 9.93
C VAL A 62 -5.55 7.26 8.93
N LYS A 63 -6.81 7.36 9.33
CA LYS A 63 -7.88 7.87 8.48
C LYS A 63 -7.62 9.29 8.00
N ASP A 64 -7.00 10.13 8.84
CA ASP A 64 -6.75 11.54 8.51
C ASP A 64 -5.72 11.71 7.42
N ILE A 65 -4.82 10.74 7.24
CA ILE A 65 -3.67 10.89 6.36
C ILE A 65 -3.62 9.85 5.24
N MET A 66 -4.64 9.00 5.17
CA MET A 66 -4.72 7.95 4.17
C MET A 66 -4.90 8.53 2.77
N ASP A 67 -4.13 8.00 1.81
CA ASP A 67 -4.26 8.32 0.39
C ASP A 67 -5.00 7.19 -0.32
N ASP A 68 -5.44 7.45 -1.55
CA ASP A 68 -6.08 6.45 -2.40
C ASP A 68 -5.09 5.33 -2.76
N ILE A 69 -5.63 4.16 -3.00
CA ILE A 69 -4.83 3.00 -3.38
C ILE A 69 -5.19 2.59 -4.81
N HIS A 70 -4.19 2.13 -5.56
CA HIS A 70 -4.35 1.71 -6.94
C HIS A 70 -4.56 0.20 -7.00
N PHE A 71 -5.52 -0.25 -7.82
CA PHE A 71 -5.85 -1.67 -7.99
C PHE A 71 -5.55 -2.11 -9.41
N VAL A 72 -5.07 -3.34 -9.57
CA VAL A 72 -4.90 -3.97 -10.87
C VAL A 72 -5.38 -5.42 -10.79
N ASN A 73 -5.74 -5.98 -11.94
CA ASN A 73 -6.11 -7.40 -12.02
C ASN A 73 -4.85 -8.26 -12.22
N ASP A 74 -4.92 -9.49 -11.76
CA ASP A 74 -3.78 -10.42 -11.81
C ASP A 74 -3.40 -10.86 -13.23
N ASP A 75 -4.30 -10.66 -14.20
CA ASP A 75 -4.05 -11.00 -15.61
C ASP A 75 -3.44 -9.87 -16.42
N ILE A 76 -3.13 -8.73 -15.80
CA ILE A 76 -2.53 -7.60 -16.52
C ILE A 76 -1.12 -7.97 -17.00
N ALA A 77 -0.81 -7.62 -18.25
CA ALA A 77 0.53 -7.80 -18.78
C ALA A 77 1.51 -6.85 -18.09
N ILE A 78 2.77 -7.26 -17.94
CA ILE A 78 3.75 -6.52 -17.14
C ILE A 78 4.04 -5.12 -17.70
N ASP A 79 4.11 -4.98 -19.01
CA ASP A 79 4.32 -3.67 -19.64
C ASP A 79 3.09 -2.76 -19.52
N ASP A 80 1.89 -3.30 -19.55
CA ASP A 80 0.66 -2.56 -19.29
C ASP A 80 0.61 -2.11 -17.82
N LEU A 81 1.04 -2.97 -16.90
CA LEU A 81 1.12 -2.64 -15.49
C LEU A 81 2.10 -1.49 -15.25
N LEU A 82 3.29 -1.58 -15.84
CA LEU A 82 4.30 -0.52 -15.72
C LEU A 82 3.77 0.81 -16.27
N THR A 83 3.09 0.78 -17.43
CA THR A 83 2.49 1.97 -18.02
C THR A 83 1.43 2.57 -17.11
N ALA A 84 0.53 1.75 -16.58
CA ALA A 84 -0.54 2.22 -15.68
C ALA A 84 0.05 2.85 -14.41
N MET A 85 1.02 2.21 -13.80
CA MET A 85 1.65 2.73 -12.58
C MET A 85 2.44 4.01 -12.83
N SER A 86 3.12 4.09 -13.98
CA SER A 86 3.86 5.30 -14.37
C SER A 86 2.94 6.47 -14.65
N ASN A 87 1.83 6.23 -15.37
CA ASN A 87 0.86 7.28 -15.68
C ASN A 87 0.17 7.82 -14.44
N ASP A 88 -0.16 6.95 -13.49
CA ASP A 88 -0.83 7.33 -12.25
C ASP A 88 0.14 7.76 -11.16
N LYS A 89 1.43 7.73 -11.43
CA LYS A 89 2.51 8.04 -10.48
C LYS A 89 2.39 7.22 -9.21
N THR A 90 2.03 5.96 -9.38
CA THR A 90 1.78 5.02 -8.30
C THR A 90 3.04 4.21 -8.03
N HIS A 91 3.38 4.02 -6.77
CA HIS A 91 4.57 3.27 -6.35
C HIS A 91 4.27 1.80 -6.08
N PHE A 92 3.04 1.47 -5.68
CA PHE A 92 2.61 0.08 -5.57
C PHE A 92 1.12 -0.04 -5.91
N SER A 93 0.71 -1.24 -6.29
CA SER A 93 -0.69 -1.54 -6.60
C SER A 93 -1.13 -2.77 -5.85
N VAL A 94 -2.39 -2.79 -5.44
CA VAL A 94 -3.04 -3.98 -4.90
C VAL A 94 -3.52 -4.83 -6.06
N VAL A 95 -3.19 -6.11 -6.04
CA VAL A 95 -3.53 -7.05 -7.11
C VAL A 95 -4.76 -7.85 -6.70
N LEU A 96 -5.75 -7.86 -7.58
CA LEU A 96 -7.00 -8.59 -7.40
C LEU A 96 -7.06 -9.76 -8.38
N ASP A 97 -7.65 -10.87 -7.93
CA ASP A 97 -7.95 -11.98 -8.84
C ASP A 97 -9.23 -11.71 -9.63
N LYS A 98 -9.63 -12.66 -10.48
CA LYS A 98 -10.81 -12.51 -11.33
C LYS A 98 -12.12 -12.36 -10.55
N ASP A 99 -12.13 -12.79 -9.30
CA ASP A 99 -13.30 -12.71 -8.42
C ASP A 99 -13.27 -11.44 -7.55
N GLY A 100 -12.28 -10.56 -7.77
CA GLY A 100 -12.13 -9.33 -7.00
C GLY A 100 -11.48 -9.51 -5.64
N LYS A 101 -10.92 -10.69 -5.37
CA LYS A 101 -10.25 -10.97 -4.11
C LYS A 101 -8.82 -10.44 -4.15
N THR A 102 -8.40 -9.81 -3.05
CA THR A 102 -7.04 -9.31 -2.92
C THR A 102 -6.05 -10.47 -2.73
N ILE A 103 -5.07 -10.56 -3.62
CA ILE A 103 -4.07 -11.64 -3.57
C ILE A 103 -2.69 -11.14 -3.20
N GLY A 104 -2.42 -9.85 -3.29
CA GLY A 104 -1.13 -9.32 -2.90
C GLY A 104 -0.92 -7.89 -3.37
N ILE A 105 0.34 -7.46 -3.29
CA ILE A 105 0.77 -6.16 -3.82
C ILE A 105 1.95 -6.35 -4.76
N VAL A 106 2.12 -5.38 -5.65
CA VAL A 106 3.28 -5.29 -6.54
C VAL A 106 3.80 -3.85 -6.49
N THR A 107 5.12 -3.70 -6.45
CA THR A 107 5.76 -2.39 -6.45
C THR A 107 6.40 -2.12 -7.81
N ILE A 108 6.66 -0.84 -8.10
CA ILE A 108 7.31 -0.47 -9.36
C ILE A 108 8.73 -1.04 -9.41
N GLU A 109 9.40 -1.12 -8.26
CA GLU A 109 10.74 -1.74 -8.16
C GLU A 109 10.70 -3.22 -8.52
N ASP A 110 9.65 -3.94 -8.08
CA ASP A 110 9.45 -5.36 -8.42
C ASP A 110 9.30 -5.56 -9.93
N ILE A 111 8.54 -4.66 -10.58
CA ILE A 111 8.30 -4.71 -12.02
C ILE A 111 9.61 -4.47 -12.78
N LEU A 112 10.37 -3.46 -12.38
CA LEU A 112 11.64 -3.12 -13.03
C LEU A 112 12.65 -4.25 -12.86
N GLU A 113 12.69 -4.87 -11.69
CA GLU A 113 13.54 -6.01 -11.42
C GLU A 113 13.20 -7.19 -12.32
N GLU A 114 11.92 -7.46 -12.53
CA GLU A 114 11.45 -8.52 -13.41
C GLU A 114 11.84 -8.25 -14.87
N LEU A 115 11.80 -6.99 -15.32
CA LEU A 115 12.13 -6.62 -16.69
C LEU A 115 13.63 -6.70 -17.00
N VAL A 116 14.48 -6.44 -16.02
CA VAL A 116 15.95 -6.40 -16.22
C VAL A 116 16.67 -7.62 -15.66
N GLY A 117 15.98 -8.34 -14.80
CA GLY A 117 16.55 -9.44 -14.07
C GLY A 117 16.61 -10.74 -14.75
#